data_d61214de003e96d3bae1636c5177e6f8
#
_entry.id   d61214de003e96d3bae1636c5177e6f8
#
_cell.length_a   1.000
_cell.length_b   1.000
_cell.length_c   1.000
_cell.angle_alpha   90.00
_cell.angle_beta   90.00
_cell.angle_gamma   90.00
#
_symmetry.space_group_name_H-M   'P 1'
#
loop_
_entity.id
_entity.type
_entity.pdbx_description
1 polymer ?
#
loop_
_entity_poly.entity_id
_entity_poly.type
_entity_poly.pdbx_seq_one_letter_code
_entity_poly.pdbx_strand_id
1 'polypeptide(L)'
;MPTTESLAIPGAGPIVVTLYEPAAMPRASVIVPCAMGVAQRFYSRFAEWLASQGFLAVTFDYRGIGLSAPRSLRDFEVDIFGWAQQDCAAVIDYVKARLPNAPLYWVGHSLGGQLLGLIPNRHHIERIMTVATGSGYWLENSWPTKRVVWWLWFVVVPIALRVVGYFPGKRIRKVGDLPKGVMAQWRRWCFARDYVVGAEGGGVGAGFG
;
A
#
# COMPACT_ATOMS: atom_id res chain seq x y z
N MET A 1 13.53 19.78 -6.15
CA MET A 1 13.62 18.97 -4.91
C MET A 1 12.24 18.39 -4.64
N PRO A 2 12.13 17.19 -4.07
CA PRO A 2 10.82 16.62 -3.72
C PRO A 2 10.13 17.47 -2.64
N THR A 3 8.81 17.61 -2.75
CA THR A 3 7.98 18.32 -1.78
C THR A 3 7.15 17.30 -1.01
N THR A 4 7.20 17.36 0.33
CA THR A 4 6.43 16.46 1.20
C THR A 4 5.30 17.22 1.84
N GLU A 5 4.08 16.69 1.72
CA GLU A 5 2.84 17.31 2.20
C GLU A 5 2.03 16.33 3.05
N SER A 6 1.24 16.87 3.97
CA SER A 6 0.26 16.10 4.74
C SER A 6 -1.09 16.20 4.07
N LEU A 7 -1.65 15.05 3.68
CA LEU A 7 -2.96 14.95 3.06
C LEU A 7 -3.98 14.48 4.11
N ALA A 8 -4.95 15.34 4.39
CA ALA A 8 -6.06 15.00 5.29
C ALA A 8 -7.00 13.99 4.64
N ILE A 9 -7.41 12.98 5.42
CA ILE A 9 -8.43 12.00 4.99
C ILE A 9 -9.67 12.21 5.83
N PRO A 10 -10.84 12.51 5.24
CA PRO A 10 -12.08 12.71 5.98
C PRO A 10 -12.42 11.52 6.87
N GLY A 11 -12.67 11.76 8.15
CA GLY A 11 -13.01 10.73 9.14
C GLY A 11 -11.86 9.81 9.56
N ALA A 12 -10.63 10.11 9.13
CA ALA A 12 -9.44 9.34 9.46
C ALA A 12 -8.22 10.25 9.71
N GLY A 13 -7.11 9.67 10.17
CA GLY A 13 -5.87 10.42 10.34
C GLY A 13 -5.21 10.75 8.98
N PRO A 14 -4.36 11.80 8.94
CA PRO A 14 -3.68 12.19 7.71
C PRO A 14 -2.67 11.16 7.25
N ILE A 15 -2.39 11.20 5.94
CA ILE A 15 -1.24 10.52 5.33
C ILE A 15 -0.22 11.53 4.84
N VAL A 16 1.02 11.08 4.63
CA VAL A 16 2.10 11.90 4.08
C VAL A 16 2.38 11.47 2.66
N VAL A 17 2.27 12.40 1.74
CA VAL A 17 2.59 12.26 0.33
C VAL A 17 3.89 12.99 0.00
N THR A 18 4.65 12.49 -0.95
CA THR A 18 5.84 13.17 -1.48
C THR A 18 5.72 13.28 -2.99
N LEU A 19 5.83 14.52 -3.48
CA LEU A 19 5.75 14.86 -4.89
C LEU A 19 7.17 15.06 -5.43
N TYR A 20 7.41 14.51 -6.61
CA TYR A 20 8.63 14.66 -7.40
C TYR A 20 8.23 15.31 -8.73
N GLU A 21 8.44 16.62 -8.80
CA GLU A 21 8.02 17.42 -9.95
C GLU A 21 9.09 17.40 -11.05
N PRO A 22 8.70 17.28 -12.34
CA PRO A 22 9.61 17.47 -13.45
C PRO A 22 9.99 18.95 -13.60
N ALA A 23 11.05 19.23 -14.33
CA ALA A 23 11.50 20.61 -14.60
C ALA A 23 10.52 21.43 -15.47
N ALA A 24 9.67 20.76 -16.23
CA ALA A 24 8.66 21.37 -17.12
C ALA A 24 7.25 20.87 -16.76
N MET A 25 6.21 21.36 -17.45
CA MET A 25 4.85 20.88 -17.29
C MET A 25 4.79 19.35 -17.39
N PRO A 26 4.23 18.66 -16.39
CA PRO A 26 4.14 17.20 -16.40
C PRO A 26 3.31 16.69 -17.58
N ARG A 27 3.81 15.70 -18.29
CA ARG A 27 3.08 15.02 -19.37
C ARG A 27 2.02 14.03 -18.85
N ALA A 28 2.19 13.53 -17.64
CA ALA A 28 1.26 12.68 -16.92
C ALA A 28 1.66 12.61 -15.44
N SER A 29 0.76 12.12 -14.60
CA SER A 29 1.05 11.80 -13.20
C SER A 29 1.27 10.30 -13.03
N VAL A 30 2.16 9.90 -12.12
CA VAL A 30 2.41 8.50 -11.76
C VAL A 30 2.33 8.35 -10.25
N ILE A 31 1.34 7.61 -9.76
CA ILE A 31 1.28 7.22 -8.34
C ILE A 31 2.05 5.91 -8.16
N VAL A 32 2.93 5.87 -7.16
CA VAL A 32 3.75 4.71 -6.82
C VAL A 32 3.39 4.24 -5.40
N PRO A 33 2.33 3.41 -5.25
CA PRO A 33 1.95 2.87 -3.95
C PRO A 33 2.93 1.81 -3.48
N CYS A 34 3.17 1.82 -2.17
CA CYS A 34 4.17 1.01 -1.53
C CYS A 34 3.76 -0.46 -1.38
N ALA A 35 4.76 -1.34 -1.28
CA ALA A 35 4.56 -2.71 -0.83
C ALA A 35 4.21 -2.76 0.66
N MET A 36 3.70 -3.91 1.13
CA MET A 36 3.36 -4.16 2.52
C MET A 36 4.53 -3.85 3.46
N GLY A 37 4.33 -2.88 4.36
CA GLY A 37 5.31 -2.49 5.36
C GLY A 37 6.59 -1.81 4.83
N VAL A 38 6.58 -1.37 3.58
CA VAL A 38 7.68 -0.61 2.97
C VAL A 38 7.31 0.87 2.98
N ALA A 39 8.20 1.71 3.53
CA ALA A 39 7.99 3.15 3.53
C ALA A 39 8.28 3.78 2.15
N GLN A 40 7.58 4.87 1.83
CA GLN A 40 7.70 5.59 0.55
C GLN A 40 9.13 5.98 0.16
N ARG A 41 9.99 6.25 1.13
CA ARG A 41 11.41 6.58 0.90
C ARG A 41 12.18 5.52 0.10
N PHE A 42 11.72 4.27 0.12
CA PHE A 42 12.32 3.19 -0.66
C PHE A 42 12.21 3.46 -2.17
N TYR A 43 11.18 4.17 -2.58
CA TYR A 43 10.86 4.45 -3.98
C TYR A 43 11.41 5.81 -4.46
N SER A 44 12.10 6.58 -3.61
CA SER A 44 12.53 7.95 -3.93
C SER A 44 13.38 8.02 -5.22
N ARG A 45 14.36 7.14 -5.38
CA ARG A 45 15.19 7.11 -6.60
C ARG A 45 14.39 6.81 -7.88
N PHE A 46 13.42 5.94 -7.79
CA PHE A 46 12.52 5.64 -8.91
C PHE A 46 11.60 6.82 -9.22
N ALA A 47 11.07 7.47 -8.20
CA ALA A 47 10.24 8.66 -8.35
C ALA A 47 11.04 9.85 -8.91
N GLU A 48 12.28 10.05 -8.48
CA GLU A 48 13.21 11.04 -9.05
C GLU A 48 13.50 10.76 -10.53
N TRP A 49 13.71 9.48 -10.87
CA TRP A 49 13.88 9.09 -12.27
C TRP A 49 12.62 9.36 -13.10
N LEU A 50 11.43 9.04 -12.60
CA LEU A 50 10.17 9.38 -13.27
C LEU A 50 10.04 10.90 -13.50
N ALA A 51 10.38 11.70 -12.50
CA ALA A 51 10.39 13.15 -12.63
C ALA A 51 11.37 13.63 -13.72
N SER A 52 12.56 13.03 -13.79
CA SER A 52 13.53 13.33 -14.87
C SER A 52 13.01 12.94 -16.26
N GLN A 53 12.05 12.00 -16.34
CA GLN A 53 11.38 11.59 -17.57
C GLN A 53 10.12 12.43 -17.89
N GLY A 54 9.86 13.52 -17.15
CA GLY A 54 8.75 14.44 -17.41
C GLY A 54 7.43 14.02 -16.78
N PHE A 55 7.41 13.16 -15.76
CA PHE A 55 6.23 12.80 -15.00
C PHE A 55 6.17 13.53 -13.65
N LEU A 56 4.97 13.88 -13.21
CA LEU A 56 4.74 14.12 -11.79
C LEU A 56 4.67 12.76 -11.08
N ALA A 57 5.72 12.39 -10.35
CA ALA A 57 5.70 11.16 -9.57
C ALA A 57 5.25 11.45 -8.13
N VAL A 58 4.35 10.60 -7.60
CA VAL A 58 3.79 10.73 -6.25
C VAL A 58 3.97 9.43 -5.51
N THR A 59 4.66 9.51 -4.37
CA THR A 59 4.76 8.41 -3.40
C THR A 59 4.02 8.78 -2.14
N PHE A 60 3.59 7.82 -1.35
CA PHE A 60 2.93 8.07 -0.07
C PHE A 60 3.12 6.90 0.89
N ASP A 61 3.05 7.20 2.17
CA ASP A 61 2.98 6.19 3.21
C ASP A 61 1.51 5.96 3.60
N TYR A 62 1.07 4.71 3.57
CA TYR A 62 -0.25 4.35 4.13
C TYR A 62 -0.32 4.71 5.61
N ARG A 63 -1.52 4.98 6.13
CA ARG A 63 -1.72 5.21 7.57
C ARG A 63 -1.10 4.07 8.41
N GLY A 64 -0.32 4.46 9.41
CA GLY A 64 0.41 3.53 10.26
C GLY A 64 1.79 3.13 9.74
N ILE A 65 2.21 3.62 8.55
CA ILE A 65 3.51 3.33 7.94
C ILE A 65 4.34 4.61 7.81
N GLY A 66 5.65 4.48 7.91
CA GLY A 66 6.63 5.53 7.58
C GLY A 66 6.34 6.86 8.24
N LEU A 67 6.18 7.90 7.44
CA LEU A 67 5.86 9.26 7.89
C LEU A 67 4.37 9.43 8.27
N SER A 68 3.50 8.52 7.84
CA SER A 68 2.08 8.47 8.21
C SER A 68 1.81 7.61 9.46
N ALA A 69 2.89 7.18 10.16
CA ALA A 69 2.75 6.40 11.38
C ALA A 69 2.43 7.30 12.57
N PRO A 70 1.46 6.93 13.43
CA PRO A 70 1.24 7.59 14.70
C PRO A 70 2.41 7.30 15.66
N ARG A 71 2.41 7.98 16.80
CA ARG A 71 3.42 7.77 17.85
C ARG A 71 3.44 6.33 18.39
N SER A 72 2.29 5.67 18.41
CA SER A 72 2.13 4.27 18.81
C SER A 72 1.14 3.57 17.89
N LEU A 73 1.45 2.32 17.49
CA LEU A 73 0.55 1.45 16.74
C LEU A 73 -0.33 0.57 17.62
N ARG A 74 -0.15 0.58 18.95
CA ARG A 74 -0.81 -0.38 19.86
C ARG A 74 -2.33 -0.31 19.77
N ASP A 75 -2.88 0.90 19.74
CA ASP A 75 -4.33 1.14 19.73
C ASP A 75 -4.76 1.85 18.43
N PHE A 76 -3.91 1.72 17.40
CA PHE A 76 -4.16 2.32 16.10
C PHE A 76 -4.93 1.36 15.20
N GLU A 77 -6.14 1.72 14.86
CA GLU A 77 -7.03 0.90 14.07
C GLU A 77 -7.03 1.34 12.60
N VAL A 78 -6.58 0.48 11.75
CA VAL A 78 -6.69 0.55 10.30
C VAL A 78 -6.51 -0.86 9.74
N ASP A 79 -7.15 -1.14 8.63
CA ASP A 79 -6.99 -2.37 7.86
C ASP A 79 -6.62 -2.08 6.40
N ILE A 80 -6.50 -3.11 5.58
CA ILE A 80 -6.12 -2.96 4.17
C ILE A 80 -7.27 -2.35 3.35
N PHE A 81 -8.53 -2.55 3.74
CA PHE A 81 -9.64 -1.84 3.11
C PHE A 81 -9.56 -0.33 3.35
N GLY A 82 -9.23 0.10 4.57
CA GLY A 82 -8.98 1.50 4.88
C GLY A 82 -7.85 2.09 4.02
N TRP A 83 -6.78 1.32 3.80
CA TRP A 83 -5.70 1.74 2.90
C TRP A 83 -6.14 1.90 1.44
N ALA A 84 -6.95 0.94 0.94
CA ALA A 84 -7.41 1.00 -0.44
C ALA A 84 -8.50 2.07 -0.65
N GLN A 85 -9.54 2.02 0.20
CA GLN A 85 -10.76 2.80 0.00
C GLN A 85 -10.65 4.25 0.46
N GLN A 86 -9.70 4.54 1.35
CA GLN A 86 -9.50 5.88 1.89
C GLN A 86 -8.14 6.46 1.50
N ASP A 87 -7.02 5.78 1.83
CA ASP A 87 -5.69 6.36 1.58
C ASP A 87 -5.39 6.45 0.07
N CYS A 88 -5.54 5.33 -0.66
CA CYS A 88 -5.31 5.33 -2.12
C CYS A 88 -6.31 6.25 -2.84
N ALA A 89 -7.59 6.22 -2.45
CA ALA A 89 -8.60 7.07 -3.05
C ALA A 89 -8.28 8.56 -2.85
N ALA A 90 -7.91 8.95 -1.63
CA ALA A 90 -7.52 10.33 -1.34
C ALA A 90 -6.31 10.80 -2.16
N VAL A 91 -5.30 9.92 -2.37
CA VAL A 91 -4.13 10.25 -3.20
C VAL A 91 -4.54 10.42 -4.67
N ILE A 92 -5.42 9.57 -5.19
CA ILE A 92 -5.94 9.71 -6.56
C ILE A 92 -6.67 11.05 -6.72
N ASP A 93 -7.59 11.38 -5.81
CA ASP A 93 -8.34 12.63 -5.84
C ASP A 93 -7.41 13.84 -5.73
N TYR A 94 -6.42 13.79 -4.83
CA TYR A 94 -5.41 14.85 -4.68
C TYR A 94 -4.62 15.10 -5.95
N VAL A 95 -4.15 14.03 -6.62
CA VAL A 95 -3.39 14.15 -7.87
C VAL A 95 -4.27 14.66 -9.01
N LYS A 96 -5.52 14.19 -9.11
CA LYS A 96 -6.48 14.66 -10.12
C LYS A 96 -6.88 16.12 -9.90
N ALA A 97 -7.02 16.57 -8.65
CA ALA A 97 -7.26 17.98 -8.36
C ALA A 97 -6.08 18.89 -8.77
N ARG A 98 -4.84 18.39 -8.61
CA ARG A 98 -3.62 19.13 -8.98
C ARG A 98 -3.37 19.17 -10.49
N LEU A 99 -3.69 18.10 -11.21
CA LEU A 99 -3.51 17.96 -12.66
C LEU A 99 -4.76 17.32 -13.31
N PRO A 100 -5.89 18.05 -13.40
CA PRO A 100 -7.19 17.47 -13.78
C PRO A 100 -7.20 16.87 -15.19
N ASN A 101 -6.47 17.47 -16.13
CA ASN A 101 -6.47 17.10 -17.55
C ASN A 101 -5.30 16.18 -17.94
N ALA A 102 -4.36 15.90 -17.01
CA ALA A 102 -3.25 15.01 -17.30
C ALA A 102 -3.64 13.55 -17.08
N PRO A 103 -3.10 12.61 -17.91
CA PRO A 103 -3.22 11.19 -17.67
C PRO A 103 -2.71 10.80 -16.29
N LEU A 104 -3.39 9.86 -15.63
CA LEU A 104 -2.96 9.31 -14.35
C LEU A 104 -2.57 7.84 -14.53
N TYR A 105 -1.35 7.50 -14.13
CA TYR A 105 -0.80 6.16 -14.17
C TYR A 105 -0.54 5.64 -12.77
N TRP A 106 -0.53 4.31 -12.63
CA TRP A 106 -0.32 3.60 -11.38
C TRP A 106 0.78 2.57 -11.53
N VAL A 107 1.83 2.66 -10.72
CA VAL A 107 2.90 1.66 -10.68
C VAL A 107 2.92 1.01 -9.31
N GLY A 108 2.16 -0.07 -9.16
CA GLY A 108 1.95 -0.75 -7.90
C GLY A 108 3.00 -1.83 -7.61
N HIS A 109 3.72 -1.72 -6.49
CA HIS A 109 4.63 -2.77 -6.04
C HIS A 109 3.93 -3.69 -5.02
N SER A 110 3.91 -5.00 -5.31
CA SER A 110 3.36 -6.02 -4.43
C SER A 110 1.93 -5.66 -3.97
N LEU A 111 1.69 -5.37 -2.69
CA LEU A 111 0.41 -4.93 -2.17
C LEU A 111 -0.17 -3.75 -2.96
N GLY A 112 0.66 -2.77 -3.33
CA GLY A 112 0.21 -1.61 -4.10
C GLY A 112 -0.43 -1.96 -5.46
N GLY A 113 -0.09 -3.11 -6.03
CA GLY A 113 -0.77 -3.66 -7.21
C GLY A 113 -2.03 -4.47 -6.84
N GLN A 114 -2.03 -5.15 -5.69
CA GLN A 114 -3.16 -5.96 -5.24
C GLN A 114 -4.38 -5.10 -4.82
N LEU A 115 -4.16 -3.86 -4.39
CA LEU A 115 -5.23 -2.98 -3.90
C LEU A 115 -6.16 -2.44 -5.00
N LEU A 116 -5.76 -2.48 -6.26
CA LEU A 116 -6.47 -1.84 -7.38
C LEU A 116 -7.96 -2.18 -7.44
N GLY A 117 -8.32 -3.44 -7.28
CA GLY A 117 -9.72 -3.88 -7.30
C GLY A 117 -10.57 -3.34 -6.13
N LEU A 118 -9.93 -2.82 -5.08
CA LEU A 118 -10.57 -2.30 -3.87
C LEU A 118 -10.73 -0.77 -3.88
N ILE A 119 -10.07 -0.07 -4.82
CA ILE A 119 -10.05 1.40 -4.88
C ILE A 119 -11.31 1.90 -5.59
N PRO A 120 -12.17 2.72 -4.94
CA PRO A 120 -13.45 3.12 -5.48
C PRO A 120 -13.33 4.04 -6.71
N ASN A 121 -12.35 4.95 -6.72
CA ASN A 121 -12.12 5.91 -7.79
C ASN A 121 -11.01 5.51 -8.77
N ARG A 122 -10.70 4.20 -8.88
CA ARG A 122 -9.68 3.65 -9.80
C ARG A 122 -9.95 3.97 -11.27
N HIS A 123 -11.18 4.30 -11.64
CA HIS A 123 -11.55 4.69 -13.00
C HIS A 123 -10.82 5.96 -13.50
N HIS A 124 -10.20 6.74 -12.61
CA HIS A 124 -9.32 7.85 -12.98
C HIS A 124 -7.95 7.39 -13.47
N ILE A 125 -7.58 6.12 -13.24
CA ILE A 125 -6.28 5.57 -13.65
C ILE A 125 -6.39 5.05 -15.08
N GLU A 126 -5.62 5.64 -15.99
CA GLU A 126 -5.64 5.26 -17.40
C GLU A 126 -4.74 4.06 -17.72
N ARG A 127 -3.62 3.94 -17.00
CA ARG A 127 -2.66 2.83 -17.20
C ARG A 127 -2.13 2.33 -15.88
N ILE A 128 -1.99 1.01 -15.82
CA ILE A 128 -1.54 0.30 -14.63
C ILE A 128 -0.34 -0.56 -14.99
N MET A 129 0.68 -0.50 -14.15
CA MET A 129 1.79 -1.44 -14.13
C MET A 129 1.91 -2.03 -12.73
N THR A 130 2.01 -3.34 -12.64
CA THR A 130 2.25 -4.03 -11.37
C THR A 130 3.62 -4.69 -11.36
N VAL A 131 4.32 -4.60 -10.24
CA VAL A 131 5.65 -5.17 -10.05
C VAL A 131 5.62 -6.10 -8.85
N ALA A 132 6.06 -7.35 -9.03
CA ALA A 132 6.11 -8.37 -8.00
C ALA A 132 4.76 -8.54 -7.25
N THR A 133 3.65 -8.43 -7.99
CA THR A 133 2.28 -8.56 -7.48
C THR A 133 1.79 -9.99 -7.71
N GLY A 134 1.56 -10.73 -6.64
CA GLY A 134 1.06 -12.11 -6.67
C GLY A 134 -0.09 -12.31 -5.69
N SER A 135 -0.67 -13.53 -5.64
CA SER A 135 -1.77 -13.87 -4.75
C SER A 135 -1.40 -13.80 -3.27
N GLY A 136 -0.13 -14.00 -2.94
CA GLY A 136 0.33 -14.10 -1.54
C GLY A 136 -0.12 -15.39 -0.83
N TYR A 137 -0.79 -16.33 -1.52
CA TYR A 137 -1.24 -17.59 -0.93
C TYR A 137 -0.05 -18.40 -0.40
N TRP A 138 -0.03 -18.68 0.89
CA TRP A 138 1.13 -19.22 1.59
C TRP A 138 1.60 -20.59 1.09
N LEU A 139 0.70 -21.42 0.55
CA LEU A 139 1.03 -22.75 0.00
C LEU A 139 1.72 -22.69 -1.37
N GLU A 140 1.75 -21.54 -2.05
CA GLU A 140 2.47 -21.34 -3.32
C GLU A 140 3.96 -21.02 -3.15
N ASN A 141 4.39 -20.77 -1.91
CA ASN A 141 5.80 -20.55 -1.63
C ASN A 141 6.66 -21.81 -1.88
N SER A 142 7.93 -21.61 -2.26
CA SER A 142 8.90 -22.70 -2.33
C SER A 142 9.10 -23.39 -0.95
N TRP A 143 9.54 -24.64 -0.95
CA TRP A 143 9.64 -25.42 0.29
C TRP A 143 10.45 -24.76 1.42
N PRO A 144 11.65 -24.20 1.20
CA PRO A 144 12.37 -23.51 2.27
C PRO A 144 11.60 -22.30 2.83
N THR A 145 11.01 -21.48 1.95
CA THR A 145 10.22 -20.31 2.31
C THR A 145 8.94 -20.70 3.06
N LYS A 146 8.29 -21.79 2.63
CA LYS A 146 7.05 -22.30 3.24
C LYS A 146 7.18 -22.56 4.74
N ARG A 147 8.33 -23.10 5.20
CA ARG A 147 8.61 -23.34 6.62
C ARG A 147 8.68 -22.03 7.41
N VAL A 148 9.39 -21.02 6.85
CA VAL A 148 9.52 -19.70 7.49
C VAL A 148 8.16 -19.00 7.53
N VAL A 149 7.42 -19.06 6.44
CA VAL A 149 6.07 -18.49 6.33
C VAL A 149 5.08 -19.18 7.27
N TRP A 150 5.18 -20.50 7.44
CA TRP A 150 4.38 -21.22 8.42
C TRP A 150 4.61 -20.69 9.84
N TRP A 151 5.87 -20.58 10.29
CA TRP A 151 6.20 -20.00 11.59
C TRP A 151 5.69 -18.57 11.73
N LEU A 152 5.86 -17.76 10.69
CA LEU A 152 5.35 -16.39 10.68
C LEU A 152 3.85 -16.35 10.94
N TRP A 153 3.07 -17.10 10.16
CA TRP A 153 1.61 -17.01 10.18
C TRP A 153 0.96 -17.72 11.37
N PHE A 154 1.52 -18.83 11.83
CA PHE A 154 0.88 -19.62 12.88
C PHE A 154 1.40 -19.32 14.28
N VAL A 155 2.60 -18.76 14.41
CA VAL A 155 3.23 -18.52 15.71
C VAL A 155 3.52 -17.04 15.93
N VAL A 156 4.35 -16.43 15.08
CA VAL A 156 4.87 -15.08 15.33
C VAL A 156 3.75 -14.03 15.28
N VAL A 157 2.93 -14.04 14.23
CA VAL A 157 1.87 -13.06 14.04
C VAL A 157 0.82 -13.14 15.14
N PRO A 158 0.21 -14.31 15.48
CA PRO A 158 -0.77 -14.37 16.56
C PRO A 158 -0.25 -13.90 17.91
N ILE A 159 0.98 -14.28 18.27
CA ILE A 159 1.62 -13.86 19.52
C ILE A 159 1.88 -12.35 19.51
N ALA A 160 2.47 -11.82 18.43
CA ALA A 160 2.76 -10.39 18.33
C ALA A 160 1.50 -9.53 18.45
N LEU A 161 0.43 -9.87 17.71
CA LEU A 161 -0.82 -9.11 17.73
C LEU A 161 -1.52 -9.16 19.10
N ARG A 162 -1.36 -10.26 19.84
CA ARG A 162 -1.98 -10.43 21.17
C ARG A 162 -1.18 -9.73 22.28
N VAL A 163 0.15 -9.81 22.24
CA VAL A 163 1.04 -9.31 23.31
C VAL A 163 1.44 -7.85 23.07
N VAL A 164 1.83 -7.51 21.84
CA VAL A 164 2.34 -6.18 21.48
C VAL A 164 1.22 -5.25 21.04
N GLY A 165 0.13 -5.79 20.49
CA GLY A 165 -0.99 -5.02 19.94
C GLY A 165 -0.81 -4.57 18.48
N TYR A 166 0.35 -4.86 17.88
CA TYR A 166 0.68 -4.62 16.46
C TYR A 166 1.78 -5.61 16.04
N PHE A 167 2.11 -5.65 14.75
CA PHE A 167 3.20 -6.49 14.26
C PHE A 167 4.53 -5.72 14.24
N PRO A 168 5.51 -6.05 15.12
CA PRO A 168 6.76 -5.31 15.25
C PRO A 168 7.80 -5.76 14.21
N GLY A 169 7.50 -5.55 12.93
CA GLY A 169 8.29 -6.04 11.81
C GLY A 169 9.72 -5.51 11.76
N LYS A 170 9.95 -4.29 12.23
CA LYS A 170 11.29 -3.70 12.36
C LYS A 170 12.19 -4.50 13.30
N ARG A 171 11.64 -5.01 14.42
CA ARG A 171 12.42 -5.82 15.38
C ARG A 171 12.87 -7.14 14.80
N ILE A 172 12.06 -7.76 13.96
CA ILE A 172 12.38 -9.03 13.29
C ILE A 172 13.08 -8.84 11.94
N ARG A 173 13.37 -7.58 11.55
CA ARG A 173 14.12 -7.20 10.33
C ARG A 173 13.55 -7.81 9.04
N LYS A 174 12.24 -7.97 8.94
CA LYS A 174 11.57 -8.53 7.75
C LYS A 174 10.84 -7.46 6.94
N VAL A 175 10.00 -6.67 7.62
CA VAL A 175 9.22 -5.57 7.05
C VAL A 175 9.16 -4.45 8.09
N GLY A 176 8.55 -3.31 7.76
CA GLY A 176 8.20 -2.28 8.74
C GLY A 176 7.21 -2.78 9.80
N ASP A 177 6.99 -1.97 10.83
CA ASP A 177 5.91 -2.24 11.79
C ASP A 177 4.57 -2.09 11.09
N LEU A 178 3.61 -2.99 11.41
CA LEU A 178 2.30 -3.02 10.77
C LEU A 178 1.18 -2.90 11.82
N PRO A 179 0.14 -2.08 11.55
CA PRO A 179 -1.06 -2.03 12.37
C PRO A 179 -1.70 -3.41 12.54
N LYS A 180 -2.33 -3.63 13.68
CA LYS A 180 -2.98 -4.91 14.03
C LYS A 180 -3.98 -5.37 12.98
N GLY A 181 -4.89 -4.48 12.57
CA GLY A 181 -5.94 -4.78 11.59
C GLY A 181 -5.36 -5.18 10.23
N VAL A 182 -4.35 -4.43 9.74
CA VAL A 182 -3.65 -4.73 8.49
C VAL A 182 -3.01 -6.11 8.52
N MET A 183 -2.25 -6.42 9.58
CA MET A 183 -1.55 -7.70 9.67
C MET A 183 -2.50 -8.88 9.83
N ALA A 184 -3.58 -8.70 10.59
CA ALA A 184 -4.62 -9.72 10.76
C ALA A 184 -5.37 -9.99 9.44
N GLN A 185 -5.71 -8.94 8.70
CA GLN A 185 -6.37 -9.05 7.40
C GLN A 185 -5.47 -9.68 6.36
N TRP A 186 -4.21 -9.24 6.26
CA TRP A 186 -3.24 -9.83 5.34
C TRP A 186 -3.03 -11.33 5.60
N ARG A 187 -2.93 -11.71 6.89
CA ARG A 187 -2.86 -13.12 7.27
C ARG A 187 -4.07 -13.91 6.75
N ARG A 188 -5.29 -13.39 6.90
CA ARG A 188 -6.53 -14.01 6.40
C ARG A 188 -6.45 -14.23 4.88
N TRP A 189 -6.02 -13.21 4.15
CA TRP A 189 -5.90 -13.28 2.69
C TRP A 189 -4.86 -14.31 2.24
N CYS A 190 -3.71 -14.37 2.93
CA CYS A 190 -2.68 -15.35 2.62
C CYS A 190 -3.09 -16.81 2.88
N PHE A 191 -4.17 -17.05 3.65
CA PHE A 191 -4.72 -18.39 3.85
C PHE A 191 -5.80 -18.77 2.82
N ALA A 192 -6.39 -17.83 2.15
CA ALA A 192 -7.36 -18.07 1.11
C ALA A 192 -6.66 -18.28 -0.24
N ARG A 193 -7.05 -19.34 -0.98
CA ARG A 193 -6.47 -19.65 -2.29
C ARG A 193 -6.71 -18.52 -3.29
N ASP A 194 -7.91 -17.96 -3.27
CA ASP A 194 -8.33 -16.85 -4.13
C ASP A 194 -8.04 -15.49 -3.47
N TYR A 195 -7.09 -15.48 -2.51
CA TYR A 195 -6.58 -14.30 -1.82
C TYR A 195 -7.71 -13.45 -1.24
N VAL A 196 -7.79 -12.14 -1.60
CA VAL A 196 -8.81 -11.22 -1.07
C VAL A 196 -10.23 -11.68 -1.39
N VAL A 197 -10.49 -12.17 -2.60
CA VAL A 197 -11.83 -12.60 -3.02
C VAL A 197 -12.30 -13.82 -2.22
N GLY A 198 -11.41 -14.78 -2.01
CA GLY A 198 -11.73 -15.98 -1.21
C GLY A 198 -11.84 -15.68 0.29
N ALA A 199 -11.12 -14.67 0.79
CA ALA A 199 -11.12 -14.34 2.21
C ALA A 199 -12.28 -13.43 2.65
N GLU A 200 -12.73 -12.53 1.76
CA GLU A 200 -13.71 -11.47 2.10
C GLU A 200 -15.07 -11.66 1.38
N GLY A 201 -15.18 -12.68 0.51
CA GLY A 201 -16.40 -13.05 -0.17
C GLY A 201 -16.69 -12.36 -1.50
N GLY A 202 -17.75 -12.79 -2.20
CA GLY A 202 -18.03 -12.43 -3.59
C GLY A 202 -18.31 -10.95 -3.89
N GLY A 203 -18.69 -10.14 -2.89
CA GLY A 203 -18.90 -8.69 -3.08
C GLY A 203 -17.63 -7.94 -3.46
N VAL A 204 -16.46 -8.46 -3.06
CA VAL A 204 -15.15 -7.88 -3.40
C VAL A 204 -14.69 -8.29 -4.80
N GLY A 205 -15.16 -9.44 -5.29
CA GLY A 205 -14.77 -10.00 -6.60
C GLY A 205 -15.08 -9.09 -7.79
N ALA A 206 -16.16 -8.31 -7.73
CA ALA A 206 -16.56 -7.40 -8.80
C ALA A 206 -15.51 -6.30 -9.11
N GLY A 207 -14.60 -6.03 -8.18
CA GLY A 207 -13.51 -5.07 -8.37
C GLY A 207 -12.29 -5.61 -9.11
N PHE A 208 -12.22 -6.94 -9.31
CA PHE A 208 -11.07 -7.65 -9.90
C PHE A 208 -11.38 -8.27 -11.26
N GLY A 209 -12.58 -8.05 -11.82
CA GLY A 209 -13.02 -8.50 -13.14
C GLY A 209 -12.70 -7.51 -14.24
#